data_60b32bd2653e1f378dfd3e81f0015182
#
_entry.id   60b32bd2653e1f378dfd3e81f0015182
#
_cell.length_a   1.000
_cell.length_b   1.000
_cell.length_c   1.000
_cell.angle_alpha   90.00
_cell.angle_beta   90.00
_cell.angle_gamma   90.00
#
_symmetry.space_group_name_H-M   'P 1'
#
loop_
_entity.id
_entity.type
_entity.pdbx_description
1 polymer ?
#
loop_
_entity_poly.entity_id
_entity_poly.type
_entity_poly.pdbx_seq_one_letter_code
_entity_poly.pdbx_strand_id
1 'polypeptide(L)'
;GANTFTALQTQAAGADIASATTLDLTAATGNTVIITGTTTTTAFTMTKGQQMVLIAAAAWPLTFHATTCNINGGVSYTCAAGDRLYVVKDDDDVIRVSVTKQDGTSVVTAAGGAWTYISTTNASTSATVTIGVDSTYDDYMILVTGYLGSGGDQPRIRLNVGGEIRTDDKYRFYSTTSNRDGSGAFSAIYSDPLETYMRWAQEVASSTNDGSQLMLYVYDVNDTARQKRVGFQYAAHQSGTLYRGNGDGLYDGTSTGALTQVQFYQSSGTIAAGKFKLYGLQKS
;
A
#
# COMPACT_ATOMS: atom_id res chain seq x y z
N GLY A 1 -36.12 6.31 -34.81
CA GLY A 1 -35.44 5.81 -36.01
C GLY A 1 -33.96 5.66 -35.73
N ALA A 2 -33.29 4.72 -36.35
CA ALA A 2 -31.83 4.56 -36.23
C ALA A 2 -31.17 5.75 -36.99
N ASN A 3 -30.28 6.46 -36.32
CA ASN A 3 -29.43 7.46 -36.96
C ASN A 3 -28.32 6.74 -37.72
N THR A 4 -28.32 6.82 -39.04
CA THR A 4 -27.24 6.28 -39.88
C THR A 4 -26.27 7.45 -40.17
N PHE A 5 -25.04 7.37 -39.62
CA PHE A 5 -24.00 8.32 -39.98
C PHE A 5 -23.35 7.85 -41.28
N THR A 6 -23.48 8.66 -42.32
CA THR A 6 -22.92 8.37 -43.66
C THR A 6 -21.61 9.09 -43.94
N ALA A 7 -21.12 9.89 -43.00
CA ALA A 7 -19.86 10.64 -43.10
C ALA A 7 -19.03 10.55 -41.85
N LEU A 8 -17.71 10.79 -41.95
CA LEU A 8 -16.82 10.88 -40.84
C LEU A 8 -17.29 11.93 -39.83
N GLN A 9 -17.53 11.55 -38.61
CA GLN A 9 -17.86 12.45 -37.52
C GLN A 9 -16.55 13.06 -36.97
N THR A 10 -16.32 14.31 -37.19
CA THR A 10 -15.18 15.03 -36.61
C THR A 10 -15.63 15.70 -35.31
N GLN A 11 -14.92 15.40 -34.20
CA GLN A 11 -15.15 16.16 -32.97
C GLN A 11 -14.52 17.54 -33.10
N ALA A 12 -15.33 18.59 -32.94
CA ALA A 12 -14.87 19.96 -33.03
C ALA A 12 -14.00 20.34 -31.82
N ALA A 13 -12.83 20.94 -32.07
CA ALA A 13 -12.10 21.64 -31.02
C ALA A 13 -12.87 22.89 -30.61
N GLY A 14 -13.12 23.03 -29.31
CA GLY A 14 -13.73 24.20 -28.71
C GLY A 14 -12.70 25.24 -28.29
N ALA A 15 -13.19 26.41 -27.92
CA ALA A 15 -12.36 27.44 -27.28
C ALA A 15 -11.86 26.96 -25.92
N ASP A 16 -10.68 27.43 -25.53
CA ASP A 16 -10.10 27.15 -24.21
C ASP A 16 -11.02 27.62 -23.08
N ILE A 17 -11.08 26.85 -22.00
CA ILE A 17 -11.88 27.16 -20.81
C ILE A 17 -10.95 27.31 -19.62
N ALA A 18 -11.09 28.40 -18.85
CA ALA A 18 -10.34 28.59 -17.62
C ALA A 18 -10.86 27.65 -16.53
N SER A 19 -9.93 27.02 -15.77
CA SER A 19 -10.28 26.20 -14.62
C SER A 19 -11.02 27.02 -13.55
N ALA A 20 -12.03 26.42 -12.94
CA ALA A 20 -12.86 27.05 -11.91
C ALA A 20 -13.26 26.00 -10.87
N THR A 21 -13.69 26.44 -9.67
CA THR A 21 -14.16 25.55 -8.62
C THR A 21 -15.36 24.72 -9.08
N THR A 22 -16.31 25.35 -9.79
CA THR A 22 -17.35 24.67 -10.57
C THR A 22 -17.10 24.98 -12.03
N LEU A 23 -16.71 23.99 -12.82
CA LEU A 23 -16.38 24.17 -14.23
C LEU A 23 -17.63 23.90 -15.08
N ASP A 24 -18.15 24.98 -15.70
CA ASP A 24 -19.32 24.89 -16.55
C ASP A 24 -18.92 24.50 -17.99
N LEU A 25 -19.35 23.32 -18.41
CA LEU A 25 -19.11 22.78 -19.74
C LEU A 25 -20.33 22.85 -20.65
N THR A 26 -21.45 23.41 -20.18
CA THR A 26 -22.69 23.51 -20.99
C THR A 26 -22.57 24.49 -22.14
N ALA A 27 -21.72 25.52 -21.98
CA ALA A 27 -21.45 26.56 -23.00
C ALA A 27 -20.22 26.25 -23.87
N ALA A 28 -19.62 25.06 -23.75
CA ALA A 28 -18.45 24.70 -24.55
C ALA A 28 -18.77 24.69 -26.04
N THR A 29 -17.90 25.30 -26.84
CA THR A 29 -18.09 25.45 -28.30
C THR A 29 -17.67 24.22 -29.10
N GLY A 30 -17.15 23.20 -28.45
CA GLY A 30 -16.75 21.91 -29.05
C GLY A 30 -16.64 20.80 -28.02
N ASN A 31 -16.50 19.57 -28.48
CA ASN A 31 -16.41 18.40 -27.60
C ASN A 31 -15.00 18.14 -27.07
N THR A 32 -13.98 18.79 -27.60
CA THR A 32 -12.60 18.75 -27.11
C THR A 32 -12.19 20.18 -26.77
N VAL A 33 -11.80 20.41 -25.50
CA VAL A 33 -11.39 21.73 -25.02
C VAL A 33 -10.12 21.63 -24.19
N ILE A 34 -9.32 22.70 -24.23
CA ILE A 34 -8.15 22.82 -23.34
C ILE A 34 -8.59 23.56 -22.08
N ILE A 35 -8.24 22.98 -20.92
CA ILE A 35 -8.49 23.65 -19.64
C ILE A 35 -7.23 24.38 -19.22
N THR A 36 -7.34 25.70 -19.13
CA THR A 36 -6.25 26.61 -18.72
C THR A 36 -6.36 26.98 -17.26
N GLY A 37 -5.21 27.32 -16.63
CA GLY A 37 -5.15 27.72 -15.23
C GLY A 37 -4.97 26.54 -14.27
N THR A 38 -4.97 26.86 -12.97
CA THR A 38 -4.60 25.94 -11.89
C THR A 38 -5.62 25.94 -10.73
N THR A 39 -6.79 26.52 -10.95
CA THR A 39 -7.86 26.56 -9.93
C THR A 39 -8.42 25.15 -9.72
N THR A 40 -8.47 24.72 -8.47
CA THR A 40 -9.04 23.42 -8.09
C THR A 40 -10.50 23.31 -8.50
N THR A 41 -10.85 22.28 -9.28
CA THR A 41 -12.22 21.99 -9.67
C THR A 41 -12.80 20.91 -8.73
N THR A 42 -13.94 21.23 -8.11
CA THR A 42 -14.68 20.31 -7.21
C THR A 42 -15.98 19.81 -7.84
N ALA A 43 -16.44 20.45 -8.91
CA ALA A 43 -17.67 20.08 -9.61
C ALA A 43 -17.59 20.46 -11.09
N PHE A 44 -18.28 19.69 -11.91
CA PHE A 44 -18.58 20.05 -13.30
C PHE A 44 -20.06 20.34 -13.44
N THR A 45 -20.42 21.24 -14.36
CA THR A 45 -21.80 21.47 -14.84
C THR A 45 -21.88 20.99 -16.27
N MET A 46 -22.77 20.04 -16.55
CA MET A 46 -22.97 19.43 -17.86
C MET A 46 -24.43 19.15 -18.12
N THR A 47 -24.84 19.14 -19.39
CA THR A 47 -26.13 18.64 -19.80
C THR A 47 -26.17 17.12 -19.78
N LYS A 48 -27.28 16.51 -19.41
CA LYS A 48 -27.47 15.05 -19.41
C LYS A 48 -27.14 14.44 -20.77
N GLY A 49 -26.32 13.40 -20.79
CA GLY A 49 -25.82 12.75 -21.99
C GLY A 49 -24.68 13.49 -22.70
N GLN A 50 -24.25 14.65 -22.22
CA GLN A 50 -23.11 15.38 -22.78
C GLN A 50 -21.81 14.60 -22.49
N GLN A 51 -20.93 14.54 -23.51
CA GLN A 51 -19.63 13.89 -23.46
C GLN A 51 -18.57 14.85 -23.98
N MET A 52 -17.43 14.94 -23.28
CA MET A 52 -16.35 15.84 -23.63
C MET A 52 -14.98 15.23 -23.36
N VAL A 53 -13.99 15.68 -24.12
CA VAL A 53 -12.56 15.47 -23.86
C VAL A 53 -11.95 16.77 -23.38
N LEU A 54 -11.42 16.78 -22.17
CA LEU A 54 -10.70 17.92 -21.61
C LEU A 54 -9.21 17.63 -21.64
N ILE A 55 -8.40 18.62 -21.99
CA ILE A 55 -6.93 18.51 -21.99
C ILE A 55 -6.38 19.53 -21.00
N ALA A 56 -5.65 19.09 -20.00
CA ALA A 56 -5.02 19.99 -19.05
C ALA A 56 -3.84 20.75 -19.71
N ALA A 57 -3.86 22.08 -19.66
CA ALA A 57 -2.73 22.89 -20.12
C ALA A 57 -1.61 23.01 -19.08
N ALA A 58 -1.92 22.82 -17.81
CA ALA A 58 -1.01 22.96 -16.68
C ALA A 58 -1.40 21.99 -15.55
N ALA A 59 -0.70 22.05 -14.42
CA ALA A 59 -1.10 21.33 -13.22
C ALA A 59 -2.49 21.81 -12.75
N TRP A 60 -3.50 20.95 -12.90
CA TRP A 60 -4.89 21.27 -12.61
C TRP A 60 -5.47 20.29 -11.60
N PRO A 61 -5.73 20.72 -10.34
CA PRO A 61 -6.27 19.84 -9.30
C PRO A 61 -7.76 19.58 -9.48
N LEU A 62 -8.17 18.32 -9.31
CA LEU A 62 -9.55 17.86 -9.29
C LEU A 62 -9.84 17.24 -7.93
N THR A 63 -10.92 17.65 -7.29
CA THR A 63 -11.39 17.02 -6.05
C THR A 63 -12.47 16.00 -6.37
N PHE A 64 -12.30 14.76 -5.92
CA PHE A 64 -13.32 13.73 -6.07
C PHE A 64 -14.63 14.14 -5.41
N HIS A 65 -15.73 13.92 -6.10
CA HIS A 65 -17.09 14.02 -5.57
C HIS A 65 -17.97 12.95 -6.23
N ALA A 66 -18.74 12.22 -5.44
CA ALA A 66 -19.48 11.04 -5.89
C ALA A 66 -20.47 11.30 -7.07
N THR A 67 -20.96 12.54 -7.22
CA THR A 67 -21.95 12.89 -8.26
C THR A 67 -21.46 13.94 -9.24
N THR A 68 -20.74 14.97 -8.79
CA THR A 68 -20.39 16.14 -9.62
C THR A 68 -18.97 16.09 -10.19
N CYS A 69 -18.11 15.21 -9.69
CA CYS A 69 -16.75 14.97 -10.18
C CYS A 69 -16.30 13.56 -9.78
N ASN A 70 -16.97 12.54 -10.34
CA ASN A 70 -16.70 11.13 -10.02
C ASN A 70 -15.52 10.62 -10.83
N ILE A 71 -14.32 10.80 -10.27
CA ILE A 71 -13.07 10.38 -10.88
C ILE A 71 -12.91 8.86 -10.72
N ASN A 72 -12.51 8.16 -11.78
CA ASN A 72 -12.18 6.74 -11.73
C ASN A 72 -11.21 6.44 -10.59
N GLY A 73 -11.60 5.50 -9.71
CA GLY A 73 -10.84 5.11 -8.52
C GLY A 73 -11.24 5.85 -7.24
N GLY A 74 -12.18 6.80 -7.29
CA GLY A 74 -12.78 7.39 -6.10
C GLY A 74 -11.89 8.36 -5.31
N VAL A 75 -10.81 8.88 -5.90
CA VAL A 75 -9.87 9.79 -5.24
C VAL A 75 -9.63 11.05 -6.06
N SER A 76 -9.25 12.14 -5.38
CA SER A 76 -8.83 13.39 -6.01
C SER A 76 -7.55 13.19 -6.83
N TYR A 77 -7.42 13.93 -7.92
CA TYR A 77 -6.29 13.85 -8.84
C TYR A 77 -5.79 15.23 -9.25
N THR A 78 -4.48 15.40 -9.37
CA THR A 78 -3.89 16.60 -9.99
C THR A 78 -3.36 16.23 -11.37
N CYS A 79 -4.02 16.78 -12.41
CA CYS A 79 -3.58 16.62 -13.78
C CYS A 79 -2.22 17.28 -14.00
N ALA A 80 -1.37 16.67 -14.81
CA ALA A 80 -0.22 17.32 -15.43
C ALA A 80 -0.61 17.93 -16.79
N ALA A 81 0.23 18.82 -17.31
CA ALA A 81 0.03 19.34 -18.66
C ALA A 81 0.01 18.19 -19.69
N GLY A 82 -0.97 18.18 -20.57
CA GLY A 82 -1.17 17.14 -21.58
C GLY A 82 -2.02 15.95 -21.14
N ASP A 83 -2.36 15.82 -19.86
CA ASP A 83 -3.31 14.80 -19.40
C ASP A 83 -4.68 15.03 -20.01
N ARG A 84 -5.37 13.93 -20.32
CA ARG A 84 -6.67 13.96 -20.98
C ARG A 84 -7.74 13.37 -20.05
N LEU A 85 -8.86 14.06 -19.98
CA LEU A 85 -10.02 13.62 -19.22
C LEU A 85 -11.18 13.36 -20.19
N TYR A 86 -11.73 12.17 -20.13
CA TYR A 86 -13.03 11.90 -20.74
C TYR A 86 -14.11 12.10 -19.67
N VAL A 87 -14.98 13.06 -19.92
CA VAL A 87 -16.03 13.47 -18.97
C VAL A 87 -17.39 13.20 -19.60
N VAL A 88 -18.26 12.53 -18.88
CA VAL A 88 -19.63 12.21 -19.32
C VAL A 88 -20.61 12.42 -18.18
N LYS A 89 -21.74 13.06 -18.46
CA LYS A 89 -22.88 13.07 -17.55
C LYS A 89 -23.83 11.94 -17.94
N ASP A 90 -23.96 10.94 -17.07
CA ASP A 90 -24.80 9.76 -17.33
C ASP A 90 -26.30 9.98 -17.04
N ASP A 91 -27.08 8.92 -17.20
CA ASP A 91 -28.52 8.94 -16.99
C ASP A 91 -28.93 9.09 -15.53
N ASP A 92 -28.05 8.77 -14.59
CA ASP A 92 -28.24 8.92 -13.15
C ASP A 92 -27.83 10.31 -12.62
N ASP A 93 -27.59 11.26 -13.54
CA ASP A 93 -27.09 12.60 -13.23
C ASP A 93 -25.68 12.64 -12.59
N VAL A 94 -24.92 11.55 -12.68
CA VAL A 94 -23.53 11.47 -12.22
C VAL A 94 -22.57 11.91 -13.33
N ILE A 95 -21.63 12.78 -13.00
CA ILE A 95 -20.57 13.20 -13.91
C ILE A 95 -19.33 12.33 -13.66
N ARG A 96 -19.08 11.41 -14.58
CA ARG A 96 -17.96 10.47 -14.53
C ARG A 96 -16.75 11.05 -15.26
N VAL A 97 -15.60 10.94 -14.63
CA VAL A 97 -14.33 11.46 -15.13
C VAL A 97 -13.31 10.33 -15.23
N SER A 98 -12.90 10.00 -16.44
CA SER A 98 -11.79 9.08 -16.70
C SER A 98 -10.56 9.86 -17.10
N VAL A 99 -9.46 9.68 -16.39
CA VAL A 99 -8.20 10.38 -16.66
C VAL A 99 -7.22 9.44 -17.36
N THR A 100 -6.61 9.94 -18.44
CA THR A 100 -5.50 9.29 -19.15
C THR A 100 -4.31 10.25 -19.12
N LYS A 101 -3.16 9.80 -18.65
CA LYS A 101 -1.94 10.61 -18.62
C LYS A 101 -1.44 10.90 -20.04
N GLN A 102 -0.58 11.91 -20.17
CA GLN A 102 0.02 12.27 -21.45
C GLN A 102 0.78 11.10 -22.11
N ASP A 103 1.35 10.19 -21.34
CA ASP A 103 2.04 8.98 -21.82
C ASP A 103 1.09 7.86 -22.29
N GLY A 104 -0.22 8.09 -22.24
CA GLY A 104 -1.26 7.13 -22.63
C GLY A 104 -1.65 6.15 -21.52
N THR A 105 -1.03 6.20 -20.35
CA THR A 105 -1.41 5.34 -19.23
C THR A 105 -2.66 5.87 -18.53
N SER A 106 -3.58 4.99 -18.15
CA SER A 106 -4.72 5.36 -17.30
C SER A 106 -4.26 5.70 -15.90
N VAL A 107 -4.89 6.73 -15.30
CA VAL A 107 -4.86 6.90 -13.87
C VAL A 107 -5.82 5.87 -13.28
N VAL A 108 -5.30 4.69 -13.04
CA VAL A 108 -5.98 3.72 -12.20
C VAL A 108 -5.48 4.00 -10.80
N THR A 109 -6.24 4.75 -10.02
CA THR A 109 -6.08 4.65 -8.57
C THR A 109 -6.51 3.23 -8.23
N ALA A 110 -5.62 2.49 -7.61
CA ALA A 110 -5.93 1.14 -7.18
C ALA A 110 -7.22 1.20 -6.36
N ALA A 111 -8.27 0.52 -6.82
CA ALA A 111 -9.45 0.28 -6.00
C ALA A 111 -8.95 -0.29 -4.67
N GLY A 112 -9.46 0.22 -3.55
CA GLY A 112 -8.97 -0.13 -2.22
C GLY A 112 -8.77 -1.63 -2.06
N GLY A 113 -7.59 -2.02 -1.60
CA GLY A 113 -7.20 -3.42 -1.41
C GLY A 113 -5.94 -3.89 -2.13
N ALA A 114 -5.33 -3.10 -3.01
CA ALA A 114 -4.07 -3.49 -3.65
C ALA A 114 -2.85 -3.12 -2.79
N TRP A 115 -1.93 -4.07 -2.62
CA TRP A 115 -0.64 -3.84 -2.01
C TRP A 115 0.25 -3.01 -2.94
N THR A 116 0.66 -1.83 -2.49
CA THR A 116 1.57 -0.94 -3.23
C THR A 116 2.99 -1.15 -2.74
N TYR A 117 3.92 -1.47 -3.65
CA TYR A 117 5.33 -1.54 -3.32
C TYR A 117 5.87 -0.16 -2.94
N ILE A 118 6.61 -0.09 -1.81
CA ILE A 118 7.17 1.15 -1.29
C ILE A 118 8.70 1.16 -1.39
N SER A 119 9.36 0.12 -0.82
CA SER A 119 10.82 0.12 -0.73
C SER A 119 11.41 -1.27 -0.58
N THR A 120 12.73 -1.36 -0.76
CA THR A 120 13.53 -2.53 -0.42
C THR A 120 14.72 -2.13 0.45
N THR A 121 14.91 -2.84 1.55
CA THR A 121 16.11 -2.76 2.41
C THR A 121 16.86 -4.09 2.33
N ASN A 122 18.16 -4.05 2.07
CA ASN A 122 19.00 -5.24 2.06
C ASN A 122 19.82 -5.30 3.36
N ALA A 123 19.82 -6.45 4.01
CA ALA A 123 20.72 -6.73 5.13
C ALA A 123 22.04 -7.32 4.61
N SER A 124 23.14 -6.91 5.20
CA SER A 124 24.47 -7.47 4.97
C SER A 124 25.25 -7.34 6.29
N THR A 125 25.35 -8.43 7.05
CA THR A 125 26.02 -8.48 8.36
C THR A 125 25.52 -7.36 9.31
N SER A 126 24.20 -7.22 9.37
CA SER A 126 23.53 -6.13 10.11
C SER A 126 23.13 -6.59 11.51
N ALA A 127 23.50 -5.85 12.56
CA ALA A 127 23.02 -6.12 13.91
C ALA A 127 21.49 -6.01 14.01
N THR A 128 20.93 -5.03 13.29
CA THR A 128 19.50 -4.79 13.17
C THR A 128 19.14 -4.36 11.76
N VAL A 129 17.91 -4.64 11.33
CA VAL A 129 17.28 -4.05 10.15
C VAL A 129 16.01 -3.36 10.61
N THR A 130 15.89 -2.07 10.34
CA THR A 130 14.72 -1.28 10.71
C THR A 130 13.97 -0.86 9.46
N ILE A 131 12.67 -1.19 9.41
CA ILE A 131 11.76 -0.82 8.33
C ILE A 131 10.83 0.26 8.85
N GLY A 132 10.92 1.46 8.26
CA GLY A 132 10.02 2.57 8.58
C GLY A 132 8.63 2.33 7.97
N VAL A 133 7.59 2.67 8.73
CA VAL A 133 6.20 2.77 8.28
C VAL A 133 5.69 4.16 8.64
N ASP A 134 4.82 4.73 7.83
CA ASP A 134 4.32 6.09 8.02
C ASP A 134 2.79 6.13 8.07
N SER A 135 2.21 7.32 8.07
CA SER A 135 0.76 7.51 8.11
C SER A 135 0.07 7.41 6.75
N THR A 136 0.79 7.09 5.68
CA THR A 136 0.24 7.01 4.31
C THR A 136 -0.74 5.85 4.17
N TYR A 137 -0.41 4.72 4.82
CA TYR A 137 -1.24 3.51 4.82
C TYR A 137 -1.61 3.14 6.26
N ASP A 138 -2.71 2.42 6.46
CA ASP A 138 -3.09 1.89 7.78
C ASP A 138 -2.46 0.52 8.03
N ASP A 139 -2.35 -0.29 6.98
CA ASP A 139 -1.78 -1.62 7.03
C ASP A 139 -0.55 -1.74 6.14
N TYR A 140 0.42 -2.50 6.60
CA TYR A 140 1.65 -2.78 5.86
C TYR A 140 1.94 -4.28 5.78
N MET A 141 2.63 -4.67 4.72
CA MET A 141 3.22 -6.00 4.59
C MET A 141 4.72 -5.88 4.37
N ILE A 142 5.50 -6.61 5.15
CA ILE A 142 6.95 -6.75 4.96
C ILE A 142 7.22 -8.16 4.47
N LEU A 143 7.65 -8.28 3.21
CA LEU A 143 8.08 -9.54 2.62
C LEU A 143 9.60 -9.67 2.76
N VAL A 144 10.04 -10.65 3.55
CA VAL A 144 11.46 -10.95 3.74
C VAL A 144 11.83 -12.20 2.94
N THR A 145 12.89 -12.13 2.17
CA THR A 145 13.40 -13.25 1.36
C THR A 145 14.89 -13.42 1.56
N GLY A 146 15.39 -14.66 1.53
CA GLY A 146 16.80 -14.96 1.70
C GLY A 146 17.36 -14.54 3.07
N TYR A 147 16.53 -14.58 4.11
CA TYR A 147 16.96 -14.23 5.46
C TYR A 147 17.91 -15.28 6.01
N LEU A 148 19.08 -14.84 6.44
CA LEU A 148 20.12 -15.67 7.07
C LEU A 148 20.56 -15.05 8.38
N GLY A 149 20.67 -15.86 9.43
CA GLY A 149 21.37 -15.50 10.67
C GLY A 149 22.85 -15.88 10.62
N SER A 150 23.71 -15.21 11.35
CA SER A 150 25.13 -15.54 11.42
C SER A 150 25.44 -16.80 12.23
N GLY A 151 24.50 -17.28 13.04
CA GLY A 151 24.73 -18.38 13.99
C GLY A 151 23.58 -19.39 14.13
N GLY A 152 22.54 -19.35 13.30
CA GLY A 152 21.39 -20.26 13.48
C GLY A 152 20.49 -19.86 14.65
N ASP A 153 20.43 -18.59 14.97
CA ASP A 153 19.75 -18.05 16.13
C ASP A 153 18.27 -17.72 15.88
N GLN A 154 17.58 -17.35 16.96
CA GLN A 154 16.17 -16.99 16.93
C GLN A 154 15.97 -15.61 16.30
N PRO A 155 15.19 -15.51 15.23
CA PRO A 155 14.86 -14.25 14.62
C PRO A 155 13.76 -13.54 15.42
N ARG A 156 14.01 -12.26 15.74
CA ARG A 156 13.19 -11.46 16.64
C ARG A 156 12.71 -10.19 15.98
N ILE A 157 11.57 -9.68 16.46
CA ILE A 157 10.95 -8.44 16.03
C ILE A 157 10.66 -7.58 17.25
N ARG A 158 10.90 -6.27 17.11
CA ARG A 158 10.41 -5.22 18.00
C ARG A 158 9.68 -4.15 17.21
N LEU A 159 8.79 -3.46 17.88
CA LEU A 159 7.99 -2.38 17.30
C LEU A 159 8.43 -1.03 17.89
N ASN A 160 8.50 0.00 17.07
CA ASN A 160 8.61 1.39 17.51
C ASN A 160 7.18 1.93 17.68
N VAL A 161 6.78 2.15 18.91
CA VAL A 161 5.45 2.66 19.24
C VAL A 161 5.60 3.95 20.04
N GLY A 162 4.97 5.03 19.57
CA GLY A 162 5.07 6.34 20.21
C GLY A 162 6.47 6.95 20.13
N GLY A 163 7.25 6.64 19.08
CA GLY A 163 8.58 7.19 18.84
C GLY A 163 9.75 6.42 19.44
N GLU A 164 9.51 5.30 20.13
CA GLU A 164 10.54 4.51 20.78
C GLU A 164 10.45 3.01 20.42
N ILE A 165 11.59 2.36 20.17
CA ILE A 165 11.67 0.90 20.06
C ILE A 165 11.34 0.31 21.43
N ARG A 166 10.28 -0.49 21.48
CA ARG A 166 9.83 -1.11 22.72
C ARG A 166 10.70 -2.30 23.08
N THR A 167 11.26 -2.25 24.30
CA THR A 167 12.12 -3.29 24.87
C THR A 167 11.60 -3.80 26.22
N ASP A 168 10.42 -3.32 26.62
CA ASP A 168 9.71 -3.77 27.81
C ASP A 168 9.08 -5.15 27.59
N ASP A 169 8.84 -5.88 28.66
CA ASP A 169 8.26 -7.22 28.68
C ASP A 169 6.73 -7.20 28.44
N LYS A 170 6.31 -6.67 27.30
CA LYS A 170 4.91 -6.48 26.90
C LYS A 170 4.54 -7.18 25.60
N TYR A 171 5.44 -7.97 25.02
CA TYR A 171 5.12 -8.69 23.81
C TYR A 171 4.48 -10.04 24.14
N ARG A 172 3.39 -10.31 23.44
CA ARG A 172 2.76 -11.64 23.38
C ARG A 172 2.83 -12.14 21.95
N PHE A 173 3.14 -13.39 21.77
CA PHE A 173 3.09 -13.99 20.44
C PHE A 173 2.74 -15.47 20.54
N TYR A 174 2.13 -15.96 19.48
CA TYR A 174 1.83 -17.36 19.30
C TYR A 174 2.09 -17.74 17.85
N SER A 175 2.77 -18.82 17.60
CA SER A 175 2.87 -19.40 16.27
C SER A 175 2.81 -20.92 16.32
N THR A 176 2.24 -21.48 15.28
CA THR A 176 2.30 -22.91 15.00
C THR A 176 3.40 -23.17 13.98
N THR A 177 4.16 -24.22 14.20
CA THR A 177 5.23 -24.67 13.31
C THR A 177 5.02 -26.13 12.95
N SER A 178 5.09 -26.45 11.67
CA SER A 178 5.24 -27.83 11.20
C SER A 178 6.65 -28.02 10.64
N ASN A 179 7.30 -29.11 10.99
CA ASN A 179 8.58 -29.49 10.40
C ASN A 179 8.38 -30.64 9.41
N ARG A 180 9.25 -30.72 8.43
CA ARG A 180 9.30 -31.81 7.45
C ARG A 180 10.63 -32.54 7.58
N ASP A 181 10.83 -33.19 8.73
CA ASP A 181 11.95 -34.10 8.99
C ASP A 181 11.57 -35.58 8.86
N GLY A 182 10.35 -35.85 8.39
CA GLY A 182 9.73 -37.18 8.34
C GLY A 182 8.85 -37.51 9.54
N SER A 183 8.93 -36.75 10.62
CA SER A 183 8.11 -36.97 11.83
C SER A 183 6.73 -36.35 11.74
N GLY A 184 6.57 -35.33 10.86
CA GLY A 184 5.32 -34.55 10.75
C GLY A 184 4.94 -33.81 12.05
N ALA A 185 5.92 -33.56 12.92
CA ALA A 185 5.66 -32.97 14.22
C ALA A 185 5.19 -31.52 14.11
N PHE A 186 4.19 -31.19 14.92
CA PHE A 186 3.73 -29.82 15.10
C PHE A 186 4.26 -29.32 16.44
N SER A 187 4.82 -28.12 16.46
CA SER A 187 5.20 -27.42 17.68
C SER A 187 4.55 -26.05 17.73
N ALA A 188 4.27 -25.55 18.93
CA ALA A 188 3.87 -24.19 19.16
C ALA A 188 5.03 -23.41 19.75
N ILE A 189 5.19 -22.16 19.30
CA ILE A 189 6.07 -21.18 19.92
C ILE A 189 5.14 -20.10 20.48
N TYR A 190 5.26 -19.83 21.77
CA TYR A 190 4.44 -18.82 22.43
C TYR A 190 5.25 -18.10 23.50
N SER A 191 4.80 -16.91 23.85
CA SER A 191 5.34 -16.16 24.98
C SER A 191 4.47 -16.41 26.23
N ASP A 192 5.08 -17.01 27.25
CA ASP A 192 4.53 -17.09 28.60
C ASP A 192 5.72 -17.33 29.56
N PRO A 193 6.20 -16.38 30.33
CA PRO A 193 5.67 -15.01 30.52
C PRO A 193 5.83 -14.08 29.32
N LEU A 194 5.41 -12.79 29.48
CA LEU A 194 5.60 -11.75 28.49
C LEU A 194 7.08 -11.55 28.17
N GLU A 195 7.37 -11.23 26.90
CA GLU A 195 8.73 -11.09 26.37
C GLU A 195 9.03 -9.64 25.98
N THR A 196 10.34 -9.33 25.82
CA THR A 196 10.80 -8.02 25.29
C THR A 196 10.86 -7.97 23.77
N TYR A 197 10.31 -8.99 23.08
CA TYR A 197 10.31 -9.16 21.62
C TYR A 197 9.23 -10.13 21.18
N MET A 198 8.96 -10.18 19.88
CA MET A 198 8.23 -11.28 19.24
C MET A 198 9.21 -12.15 18.46
N ARG A 199 9.00 -13.47 18.49
CA ARG A 199 9.77 -14.44 17.72
C ARG A 199 8.89 -15.01 16.61
N TRP A 200 9.34 -14.91 15.36
CA TRP A 200 8.55 -15.36 14.22
C TRP A 200 8.91 -16.77 13.72
N ALA A 201 10.09 -17.29 14.09
CA ALA A 201 10.48 -18.67 13.84
C ALA A 201 11.31 -19.20 15.02
N GLN A 202 11.42 -20.50 15.15
CA GLN A 202 12.21 -21.12 16.23
C GLN A 202 13.69 -20.83 16.05
N GLU A 203 14.17 -21.01 14.83
CA GLU A 203 15.53 -20.75 14.40
C GLU A 203 15.51 -20.43 12.89
N VAL A 204 16.59 -19.84 12.41
CA VAL A 204 16.78 -19.57 10.97
C VAL A 204 18.14 -20.10 10.53
N ALA A 205 18.26 -20.39 9.24
CA ALA A 205 19.49 -20.90 8.66
C ALA A 205 20.66 -19.94 8.83
N SER A 206 21.85 -20.51 9.00
CA SER A 206 23.15 -19.85 8.93
C SER A 206 23.91 -20.17 7.63
N SER A 207 23.40 -21.11 6.84
CA SER A 207 24.01 -21.53 5.58
C SER A 207 23.44 -20.72 4.39
N THR A 208 24.29 -20.30 3.49
CA THR A 208 23.93 -19.52 2.28
C THR A 208 22.95 -20.24 1.35
N ASN A 209 22.83 -21.56 1.47
CA ASN A 209 21.91 -22.36 0.64
C ASN A 209 20.49 -22.46 1.23
N ASP A 210 20.27 -21.98 2.45
CA ASP A 210 19.09 -22.28 3.26
C ASP A 210 18.25 -21.04 3.61
N GLY A 211 18.20 -20.02 2.78
CA GLY A 211 17.53 -18.75 3.09
C GLY A 211 16.07 -18.90 3.56
N SER A 212 15.75 -18.27 4.68
CA SER A 212 14.39 -18.24 5.23
C SER A 212 13.55 -17.14 4.61
N GLN A 213 12.23 -17.29 4.66
CA GLN A 213 11.24 -16.33 4.14
C GLN A 213 10.23 -15.99 5.23
N LEU A 214 9.79 -14.73 5.25
CA LEU A 214 8.74 -14.24 6.16
C LEU A 214 7.83 -13.31 5.41
N MET A 215 6.54 -13.45 5.60
CA MET A 215 5.52 -12.48 5.27
C MET A 215 4.96 -11.96 6.60
N LEU A 216 5.22 -10.69 6.91
CA LEU A 216 4.76 -10.02 8.12
C LEU A 216 3.72 -8.98 7.75
N TYR A 217 2.54 -9.09 8.33
CA TYR A 217 1.47 -8.10 8.24
C TYR A 217 1.50 -7.25 9.51
N VAL A 218 1.42 -5.94 9.33
CA VAL A 218 1.40 -4.95 10.41
C VAL A 218 0.09 -4.16 10.25
N TYR A 219 -0.76 -4.24 11.26
CA TYR A 219 -2.13 -3.73 11.19
C TYR A 219 -2.28 -2.41 11.95
N ASP A 220 -3.18 -1.55 11.46
CA ASP A 220 -3.65 -0.34 12.14
C ASP A 220 -2.49 0.53 12.69
N VAL A 221 -1.45 0.79 11.89
CA VAL A 221 -0.23 1.48 12.36
C VAL A 221 -0.55 2.88 12.91
N ASN A 222 -1.57 3.54 12.38
CA ASN A 222 -1.98 4.90 12.74
C ASN A 222 -2.92 4.96 13.95
N ASP A 223 -3.48 3.84 14.38
CA ASP A 223 -4.36 3.81 15.55
C ASP A 223 -3.55 4.09 16.82
N THR A 224 -3.85 5.19 17.50
CA THR A 224 -3.19 5.57 18.74
C THR A 224 -3.97 5.14 19.99
N ALA A 225 -5.12 4.50 19.83
CA ALA A 225 -5.98 4.06 20.93
C ALA A 225 -5.86 2.56 21.23
N ARG A 226 -5.33 1.77 20.29
CA ARG A 226 -5.27 0.30 20.40
C ARG A 226 -3.83 -0.23 20.47
N GLN A 227 -3.74 -1.43 21.01
CA GLN A 227 -2.52 -2.24 21.02
C GLN A 227 -2.08 -2.57 19.59
N LYS A 228 -0.76 -2.69 19.37
CA LYS A 228 -0.21 -2.98 18.05
C LYS A 228 -0.17 -4.47 17.78
N ARG A 229 -0.69 -4.87 16.63
CA ARG A 229 -0.80 -6.26 16.21
C ARG A 229 -0.02 -6.53 14.93
N VAL A 230 0.53 -7.72 14.85
CA VAL A 230 1.16 -8.24 13.64
C VAL A 230 0.68 -9.67 13.40
N GLY A 231 0.53 -10.04 12.14
CA GLY A 231 0.33 -11.42 11.72
C GLY A 231 1.51 -11.86 10.87
N PHE A 232 1.90 -13.14 10.90
CA PHE A 232 3.01 -13.60 10.07
C PHE A 232 2.87 -15.03 9.57
N GLN A 233 3.48 -15.26 8.42
CA GLN A 233 3.68 -16.58 7.83
C GLN A 233 5.15 -16.72 7.46
N TYR A 234 5.73 -17.89 7.69
CA TYR A 234 7.14 -18.11 7.40
C TYR A 234 7.45 -19.50 6.84
N ALA A 235 8.55 -19.57 6.11
CA ALA A 235 9.23 -20.79 5.77
C ALA A 235 10.72 -20.62 6.13
N ALA A 236 11.23 -21.45 7.00
CA ALA A 236 12.62 -21.44 7.42
C ALA A 236 13.25 -22.79 7.11
N HIS A 237 14.49 -22.78 6.63
CA HIS A 237 15.26 -23.99 6.41
C HIS A 237 16.43 -23.99 7.38
N GLN A 238 16.61 -25.09 8.09
CA GLN A 238 17.68 -25.25 9.07
C GLN A 238 18.20 -26.69 9.04
N SER A 239 19.49 -26.86 8.84
CA SER A 239 20.17 -28.16 8.91
C SER A 239 19.47 -29.25 8.10
N GLY A 240 18.98 -28.93 6.90
CA GLY A 240 18.27 -29.88 6.03
C GLY A 240 16.77 -30.02 6.33
N THR A 241 16.26 -29.41 7.38
CA THR A 241 14.83 -29.47 7.75
C THR A 241 14.10 -28.21 7.33
N LEU A 242 12.96 -28.36 6.66
CA LEU A 242 12.06 -27.26 6.29
C LEU A 242 11.01 -27.09 7.40
N TYR A 243 10.98 -25.89 7.96
CA TYR A 243 9.97 -25.44 8.91
C TYR A 243 9.00 -24.50 8.22
N ARG A 244 7.72 -24.66 8.45
CA ARG A 244 6.68 -23.72 8.03
C ARG A 244 5.79 -23.39 9.19
N GLY A 245 5.38 -22.13 9.29
CA GLY A 245 4.49 -21.72 10.35
C GLY A 245 3.75 -20.44 10.03
N ASN A 246 2.77 -20.19 10.85
CA ASN A 246 2.04 -18.95 10.90
C ASN A 246 1.78 -18.57 12.35
N GLY A 247 1.57 -17.29 12.60
CA GLY A 247 1.33 -16.82 13.93
C GLY A 247 0.91 -15.36 13.98
N ASP A 248 0.68 -14.93 15.19
CA ASP A 248 0.28 -13.57 15.52
C ASP A 248 1.12 -13.04 16.68
N GLY A 249 1.31 -11.73 16.71
CA GLY A 249 1.98 -11.02 17.77
C GLY A 249 1.23 -9.76 18.19
N LEU A 250 1.36 -9.42 19.46
CA LEU A 250 0.74 -8.27 20.08
C LEU A 250 1.77 -7.56 20.96
N TYR A 251 1.86 -6.24 20.85
CA TYR A 251 2.47 -5.41 21.87
C TYR A 251 1.38 -4.90 22.81
N ASP A 252 1.38 -5.41 24.06
CA ASP A 252 0.36 -5.18 25.12
C ASP A 252 0.81 -4.08 26.12
N GLY A 253 1.65 -3.16 25.66
CA GLY A 253 2.09 -2.03 26.49
C GLY A 253 1.04 -0.94 26.61
N THR A 254 1.20 -0.08 27.62
CA THR A 254 0.34 1.10 27.83
C THR A 254 0.58 2.21 26.81
N SER A 255 1.63 2.11 26.01
CA SER A 255 1.92 3.09 24.96
C SER A 255 1.00 2.85 23.76
N THR A 256 0.11 3.79 23.53
CA THR A 256 -0.90 3.77 22.46
C THR A 256 -0.52 4.65 21.27
N GLY A 257 0.75 5.08 21.15
CA GLY A 257 1.23 5.89 20.02
C GLY A 257 1.18 5.16 18.67
N ALA A 258 1.31 5.91 17.58
CA ALA A 258 1.44 5.32 16.24
C ALA A 258 2.64 4.37 16.17
N LEU A 259 2.51 3.31 15.40
CA LEU A 259 3.64 2.44 15.06
C LEU A 259 4.38 3.05 13.88
N THR A 260 5.67 3.32 14.04
CA THR A 260 6.48 4.03 13.05
C THR A 260 7.61 3.19 12.46
N GLN A 261 7.99 2.08 13.12
CA GLN A 261 9.05 1.19 12.63
C GLN A 261 8.84 -0.24 13.11
N VAL A 262 9.31 -1.18 12.31
CA VAL A 262 9.50 -2.58 12.67
C VAL A 262 10.99 -2.89 12.65
N GLN A 263 11.55 -3.32 13.77
CA GLN A 263 12.95 -3.69 13.90
C GLN A 263 13.11 -5.20 13.91
N PHE A 264 13.96 -5.71 13.03
CA PHE A 264 14.37 -7.11 12.96
C PHE A 264 15.78 -7.26 13.53
N TYR A 265 16.02 -8.33 14.29
CA TYR A 265 17.33 -8.67 14.84
C TYR A 265 17.40 -10.16 15.21
N GLN A 266 18.57 -10.64 15.58
CA GLN A 266 18.82 -12.00 16.06
C GLN A 266 18.94 -12.03 17.58
N SER A 267 18.69 -13.18 18.19
CA SER A 267 18.94 -13.39 19.63
C SER A 267 20.41 -13.23 20.00
N SER A 268 21.30 -13.63 19.09
CA SER A 268 22.75 -13.35 19.14
C SER A 268 23.27 -13.19 17.70
N GLY A 269 24.46 -12.62 17.53
CA GLY A 269 25.03 -12.42 16.21
C GLY A 269 24.37 -11.34 15.36
N THR A 270 24.33 -11.54 14.06
CA THR A 270 23.83 -10.56 13.08
C THR A 270 22.89 -11.19 12.06
N ILE A 271 22.11 -10.38 11.37
CA ILE A 271 21.43 -10.75 10.14
C ILE A 271 22.48 -10.73 9.03
N ALA A 272 22.95 -11.91 8.64
CA ALA A 272 24.04 -12.06 7.67
C ALA A 272 23.63 -11.63 6.27
N ALA A 273 22.38 -11.93 5.88
CA ALA A 273 21.77 -11.51 4.62
C ALA A 273 20.26 -11.45 4.74
N GLY A 274 19.62 -10.79 3.81
CA GLY A 274 18.16 -10.72 3.68
C GLY A 274 17.70 -9.54 2.86
N LYS A 275 16.61 -9.71 2.16
CA LYS A 275 15.95 -8.65 1.41
C LYS A 275 14.57 -8.41 1.99
N PHE A 276 14.33 -7.20 2.46
CA PHE A 276 13.10 -6.76 3.12
C PHE A 276 12.37 -5.81 2.17
N LYS A 277 11.22 -6.22 1.66
CA LYS A 277 10.36 -5.41 0.78
C LYS A 277 9.16 -4.93 1.57
N LEU A 278 8.93 -3.62 1.56
CA LEU A 278 7.79 -2.99 2.20
C LEU A 278 6.69 -2.71 1.18
N TYR A 279 5.47 -3.05 1.55
CA TYR A 279 4.24 -2.75 0.82
C TYR A 279 3.23 -2.11 1.77
N GLY A 280 2.46 -1.13 1.27
CA GLY A 280 1.34 -0.52 1.98
C GLY A 280 0.00 -0.95 1.35
N LEU A 281 -1.01 -1.16 2.17
CA LEU A 281 -2.37 -1.41 1.71
C LEU A 281 -3.09 -0.06 1.55
N GLN A 282 -3.57 0.21 0.34
CA GLN A 282 -4.29 1.45 0.07
C GLN A 282 -5.51 1.59 1.00
N LYS A 283 -5.64 2.76 1.62
CA LYS A 283 -6.85 3.10 2.39
C LYS A 283 -8.08 3.03 1.49
N SER A 284 -9.14 2.41 1.98
CA SER A 284 -10.44 2.32 1.30
C SER A 284 -11.23 3.62 1.43
#